data_98d1a814781313a6ab764dbd118a9bbf
#
_entry.id   98d1a814781313a6ab764dbd118a9bbf
#
_cell.length_a   1.000
_cell.length_b   1.000
_cell.length_c   1.000
_cell.angle_alpha   90.00
_cell.angle_beta   90.00
_cell.angle_gamma   90.00
#
_symmetry.space_group_name_H-M   'P 1'
#
loop_
_entity.id
_entity.type
_entity.pdbx_description
1 polymer ?
#
loop_
_entity_poly.entity_id
_entity_poly.type
_entity_poly.pdbx_seq_one_letter_code
_entity_poly.pdbx_strand_id
1 'polypeptide(L)'
;MEEQQHPPVLRTVQQFSEKHPAFSQPSLRHLIFLSRPRRSSRGEIEGNGLDRAIVRVGRRILLDEARFFDWLAAQNEQVSK
;
A
#
# COMPACT_ATOMS: atom_id res chain seq x y z
N MET A 1 12.82 0.61 -26.38
CA MET A 1 12.39 0.14 -25.89
C MET A 1 11.17 0.32 -25.71
N GLU A 2 10.64 0.00 -25.65
CA GLU A 2 9.68 0.16 -25.40
C GLU A 2 9.15 -0.30 -24.46
N GLU A 3 9.03 0.15 -23.74
CA GLU A 3 8.66 -0.32 -22.77
C GLU A 3 7.32 -0.70 -22.81
N GLN A 4 6.92 -1.64 -22.21
CA GLN A 4 5.69 -2.00 -22.14
C GLN A 4 4.96 -1.31 -21.20
N GLN A 5 4.02 -0.61 -21.45
CA GLN A 5 3.26 0.14 -20.57
C GLN A 5 2.04 -0.56 -20.32
N HIS A 6 1.99 -1.41 -19.37
CA HIS A 6 0.79 -2.10 -18.94
C HIS A 6 0.01 -1.24 -17.99
N PRO A 7 -1.27 -1.20 -18.08
CA PRO A 7 -2.06 -0.49 -17.07
C PRO A 7 -1.82 -1.14 -15.72
N PRO A 8 -1.81 -0.39 -14.66
CA PRO A 8 -1.66 -0.97 -13.34
C PRO A 8 -2.82 -1.87 -12.98
N VAL A 9 -2.57 -2.87 -12.17
CA VAL A 9 -3.63 -3.73 -11.66
C VAL A 9 -4.08 -3.11 -10.35
N LEU A 10 -5.28 -2.56 -10.37
CA LEU A 10 -5.83 -1.89 -9.20
C LEU A 10 -6.94 -2.74 -8.60
N ARG A 11 -6.93 -2.88 -7.29
CA ARG A 11 -7.92 -3.68 -6.60
C ARG A 11 -8.42 -2.92 -5.39
N THR A 12 -9.69 -3.11 -5.07
CA THR A 12 -10.20 -2.58 -3.82
C THR A 12 -9.59 -3.37 -2.66
N VAL A 13 -9.75 -2.88 -1.45
CA VAL A 13 -9.26 -3.61 -0.28
C VAL A 13 -9.87 -5.00 -0.23
N GLN A 14 -11.15 -5.11 -0.51
CA GLN A 14 -11.82 -6.41 -0.50
C GLN A 14 -11.26 -7.32 -1.57
N GLN A 15 -11.10 -6.83 -2.77
CA GLN A 15 -10.58 -7.64 -3.88
C GLN A 15 -9.15 -8.07 -3.61
N PHE A 16 -8.35 -7.18 -3.07
CA PHE A 16 -6.96 -7.48 -2.77
C PHE A 16 -6.90 -8.59 -1.72
N SER A 17 -7.71 -8.47 -0.70
CA SER A 17 -7.74 -9.46 0.37
C SER A 17 -8.19 -10.83 -0.15
N GLU A 18 -9.15 -10.83 -1.05
CA GLU A 18 -9.64 -12.08 -1.61
C GLU A 18 -8.58 -12.76 -2.46
N LYS A 19 -7.82 -11.99 -3.21
CA LYS A 19 -6.79 -12.56 -4.04
C LYS A 19 -5.58 -12.96 -3.21
N HIS A 20 -5.31 -12.23 -2.16
CA HIS A 20 -4.14 -12.48 -1.31
C HIS A 20 -4.60 -12.68 0.12
N PRO A 21 -5.05 -13.89 0.45
CA PRO A 21 -5.65 -14.11 1.78
C PRO A 21 -4.71 -13.87 2.96
N ALA A 22 -3.42 -13.79 2.71
CA ALA A 22 -2.50 -13.47 3.78
C ALA A 22 -2.74 -12.06 4.32
N PHE A 23 -3.41 -11.22 3.56
CA PHE A 23 -3.70 -9.86 3.97
C PHE A 23 -5.19 -9.70 4.18
N SER A 24 -5.62 -9.67 5.43
CA SER A 24 -7.03 -9.49 5.73
C SER A 24 -7.43 -8.05 5.47
N GLN A 25 -8.71 -7.81 5.30
CA GLN A 25 -9.19 -6.45 5.10
C GLN A 25 -8.82 -5.53 6.26
N PRO A 26 -9.00 -5.94 7.52
CA PRO A 26 -8.60 -5.06 8.61
C PRO A 26 -7.11 -4.76 8.60
N SER A 27 -6.28 -5.74 8.27
CA SER A 27 -4.85 -5.50 8.18
C SER A 27 -4.52 -4.50 7.10
N LEU A 28 -5.15 -4.65 5.94
CA LEU A 28 -4.90 -3.73 4.84
C LEU A 28 -5.34 -2.32 5.20
N ARG A 29 -6.50 -2.20 5.84
CA ARG A 29 -6.99 -0.88 6.24
C ARG A 29 -6.06 -0.22 7.25
N HIS A 30 -5.50 -1.02 8.13
CA HIS A 30 -4.56 -0.51 9.11
C HIS A 30 -3.29 0.00 8.43
N LEU A 31 -2.78 -0.76 7.46
CA LEU A 31 -1.60 -0.33 6.71
C LEU A 31 -1.87 0.95 5.93
N ILE A 32 -3.05 1.08 5.37
CA ILE A 32 -3.45 2.27 4.66
C ILE A 32 -3.53 3.46 5.63
N PHE A 33 -4.09 3.23 6.80
CA PHE A 33 -4.16 4.27 7.81
C PHE A 33 -2.76 4.75 8.18
N LEU A 34 -1.83 3.83 8.33
CA LEU A 34 -0.47 4.18 8.72
C LEU A 34 0.33 4.77 7.58
N SER A 35 -0.21 4.77 6.36
CA SER A 35 0.52 5.31 5.23
C SER A 35 0.58 6.83 5.23
N ARG A 36 -0.30 7.47 6.00
CA ARG A 36 -0.34 8.91 6.02
C ARG A 36 0.51 9.46 7.12
N PRO A 37 1.21 10.57 6.89
CA PRO A 37 1.91 11.24 7.97
C PRO A 37 0.91 11.76 9.00
N ARG A 38 1.26 11.72 10.24
CA ARG A 38 0.39 12.16 11.33
C ARG A 38 1.15 13.08 12.25
N ARG A 39 0.41 13.90 12.98
CA ARG A 39 0.99 14.74 13.98
C ARG A 39 0.77 14.14 15.33
N SER A 40 1.75 14.21 16.17
CA SER A 40 1.61 13.77 17.55
C SER A 40 2.18 14.84 18.43
N SER A 41 2.06 14.67 19.73
CA SER A 41 2.61 15.62 20.66
C SER A 41 4.12 15.69 20.57
N ARG A 42 4.76 14.71 19.99
CA ARG A 42 6.20 14.71 19.85
C ARG A 42 6.64 15.17 18.49
N GLY A 43 5.74 15.58 17.64
CA GLY A 43 6.08 16.06 16.30
C GLY A 43 5.40 15.23 15.25
N GLU A 44 5.94 15.25 14.06
CA GLU A 44 5.29 14.58 12.96
C GLU A 44 5.75 13.15 12.86
N ILE A 45 4.83 12.24 12.63
CA ILE A 45 5.13 10.84 12.41
C ILE A 45 4.96 10.56 10.94
N GLU A 46 6.00 10.10 10.32
CA GLU A 46 5.94 9.83 8.89
C GLU A 46 5.14 8.59 8.62
N GLY A 47 4.57 8.50 7.43
CA GLY A 47 3.85 7.31 7.04
C GLY A 47 4.79 6.17 6.75
N ASN A 48 4.21 5.01 6.49
CA ASN A 48 4.98 3.79 6.25
C ASN A 48 5.47 3.64 4.81
N GLY A 49 5.14 4.60 3.94
CA GLY A 49 5.55 4.55 2.55
C GLY A 49 4.60 3.83 1.63
N LEU A 50 3.55 3.24 2.15
CA LEU A 50 2.63 2.50 1.31
C LEU A 50 1.80 3.40 0.40
N ASP A 51 1.75 4.68 0.70
CA ASP A 51 0.90 5.57 -0.10
C ASP A 51 1.29 5.58 -1.56
N ARG A 52 2.51 5.18 -1.91
CA ARG A 52 2.88 5.07 -3.32
C ARG A 52 2.10 3.97 -4.03
N ALA A 53 1.54 3.03 -3.29
CA ALA A 53 0.74 1.95 -3.86
C ALA A 53 -0.75 2.20 -3.72
N ILE A 54 -1.14 3.34 -3.19
CA ILE A 54 -2.54 3.66 -2.96
C ILE A 54 -3.00 4.64 -4.02
N VAL A 55 -4.10 4.31 -4.68
CA VAL A 55 -4.70 5.18 -5.67
C VAL A 55 -6.07 5.59 -5.14
N ARG A 56 -6.29 6.88 -5.04
CA ARG A 56 -7.57 7.37 -4.53
C ARG A 56 -8.38 7.94 -5.68
N VAL A 57 -9.59 7.44 -5.80
CA VAL A 57 -10.49 7.91 -6.84
C VAL A 57 -11.77 8.32 -6.13
N GLY A 58 -11.98 9.62 -5.97
CA GLY A 58 -13.08 10.08 -5.17
C GLY A 58 -12.93 9.55 -3.76
N ARG A 59 -13.90 8.80 -3.29
CA ARG A 59 -13.83 8.23 -1.97
C ARG A 59 -13.32 6.81 -1.98
N ARG A 60 -13.02 6.28 -3.16
CA ARG A 60 -12.55 4.93 -3.23
C ARG A 60 -11.08 4.85 -3.04
N ILE A 61 -10.65 3.81 -2.38
CA ILE A 61 -9.24 3.53 -2.19
C ILE A 61 -8.93 2.24 -2.92
N LEU A 62 -7.97 2.32 -3.83
CA LEU A 62 -7.55 1.17 -4.59
C LEU A 62 -6.09 0.92 -4.30
N LEU A 63 -5.69 -0.33 -4.40
CA LEU A 63 -4.29 -0.70 -4.19
C LEU A 63 -3.70 -1.14 -5.52
N ASP A 64 -2.52 -0.59 -5.83
CA ASP A 64 -1.77 -1.01 -6.99
C ASP A 64 -0.99 -2.25 -6.58
N GLU A 65 -1.34 -3.37 -7.19
CA GLU A 65 -0.84 -4.66 -6.73
C GLU A 65 0.67 -4.74 -6.83
N ALA A 66 1.23 -4.36 -7.95
CA ALA A 66 2.67 -4.46 -8.15
C ALA A 66 3.42 -3.55 -7.19
N ARG A 67 2.93 -2.34 -7.00
CA ARG A 67 3.59 -1.42 -6.09
C ARG A 67 3.47 -1.83 -4.64
N PHE A 68 2.35 -2.48 -4.30
CA PHE A 68 2.19 -3.00 -2.95
C PHE A 68 3.27 -4.03 -2.65
N PHE A 69 3.51 -4.94 -3.58
CA PHE A 69 4.50 -5.99 -3.34
C PHE A 69 5.93 -5.45 -3.43
N ASP A 70 6.17 -4.41 -4.23
CA ASP A 70 7.46 -3.73 -4.20
C ASP A 70 7.70 -3.08 -2.84
N TRP A 71 6.68 -2.45 -2.30
CA TRP A 71 6.78 -1.83 -0.99
C TRP A 71 7.03 -2.89 0.08
N LEU A 72 6.32 -4.00 -0.02
CA LEU A 72 6.46 -5.07 0.96
C LEU A 72 7.88 -5.65 0.92
N ALA A 73 8.42 -5.83 -0.25
CA ALA A 73 9.77 -6.34 -0.39
C ALA A 73 10.79 -5.37 0.23
N ALA A 74 10.58 -4.09 0.02
CA ALA A 74 11.48 -3.10 0.60
C ALA A 74 11.42 -3.10 2.12
N GLN A 75 10.22 -3.30 2.68
CA GLN A 75 10.09 -3.39 4.13
C GLN A 75 10.83 -4.60 4.66
N ASN A 76 10.71 -5.69 3.96
CA ASN A 76 11.36 -6.91 4.37
C ASN A 76 12.86 -6.80 4.32
N GLU A 77 13.38 -6.13 3.33
CA GLU A 77 14.81 -5.93 3.23
C GLU A 77 15.34 -5.07 4.35
N GLN A 78 14.59 -4.09 4.76
CA GLN A 78 15.01 -3.25 5.85
C GLN A 78 15.04 -3.95 7.17
N VAL A 79 14.14 -4.88 7.36
CA VAL A 79 14.05 -5.59 8.61
C VAL A 79 15.05 -6.71 8.67
N SER A 80 15.32 -7.35 7.56
CA SER A 80 16.20 -8.46 7.60
C SER A 80 17.58 -8.00 7.81
N LYS A 81 18.24 -8.46 8.71
CA LYS A 81 19.52 -8.04 8.98
C LYS A 81 20.30 -9.08 9.33
#